data_4f8ce42e923806365bc33fb028240f2e
#
_entry.id   4f8ce42e923806365bc33fb028240f2e
#
_cell.length_a   1.000
_cell.length_b   1.000
_cell.length_c   1.000
_cell.angle_alpha   90.00
_cell.angle_beta   90.00
_cell.angle_gamma   90.00
#
_symmetry.space_group_name_H-M   'P 1'
#
loop_
_entity.id
_entity.type
_entity.pdbx_description
1 polymer ?
#
loop_
_entity_poly.entity_id
_entity_poly.type
_entity_poly.pdbx_seq_one_letter_code
_entity_poly.pdbx_strand_id
1 'polypeptide(L)'
;VADCYVSKNGALTLRSSVLVSMTMAELSQQGKVTVGTLRSSDPALFITGVADGARAITDVLALRGGELTNLVLSAITGVSGEVSRFSSVYPMDINGDGVTEVPRTVSLQGGDADHAVSQRVDWISYDASGTASRVLSTYHDVADGWYLQLPEGWPERVWVGRSASPDEIGITFYTDSSREESYVPVLRITALSGSERERLAVRTGRFILGRNDGVIYVGELLKGNQDWKYSVTEDEVRASFSLIGTEWSAGDN
;
A
#
# COMPACT_ATOMS: atom_id res chain seq x y z
N VAL A 1 12.43 5.43 -22.47
CA VAL A 1 11.81 4.56 -23.50
C VAL A 1 12.10 3.12 -23.12
N ALA A 2 11.10 2.25 -23.23
CA ALA A 2 11.24 0.80 -23.17
C ALA A 2 11.05 0.21 -24.56
N ASP A 3 11.96 -0.67 -24.97
CA ASP A 3 11.99 -1.28 -26.28
C ASP A 3 11.63 -2.77 -26.22
N CYS A 4 10.72 -3.18 -27.10
CA CYS A 4 10.35 -4.58 -27.28
C CYS A 4 11.04 -5.16 -28.51
N TYR A 5 11.80 -6.23 -28.33
CA TYR A 5 12.47 -6.95 -29.40
C TYR A 5 11.87 -8.33 -29.58
N VAL A 6 11.77 -8.76 -30.82
CA VAL A 6 11.35 -10.11 -31.20
C VAL A 6 12.53 -10.87 -31.71
N SER A 7 12.77 -12.09 -31.21
CA SER A 7 13.78 -12.99 -31.73
C SER A 7 13.22 -13.76 -32.93
N LYS A 8 13.91 -13.65 -34.08
CA LYS A 8 13.59 -14.44 -35.27
C LYS A 8 14.91 -14.98 -35.86
N ASN A 9 15.01 -16.30 -35.97
CA ASN A 9 16.20 -16.98 -36.47
C ASN A 9 17.50 -16.57 -35.78
N GLY A 10 17.46 -16.35 -34.47
CA GLY A 10 18.62 -15.94 -33.67
C GLY A 10 18.99 -14.45 -33.76
N ALA A 11 18.26 -13.65 -34.51
CA ALA A 11 18.44 -12.20 -34.59
C ALA A 11 17.33 -11.48 -33.80
N LEU A 12 17.70 -10.42 -33.07
CA LEU A 12 16.75 -9.53 -32.39
C LEU A 12 16.35 -8.41 -33.34
N THR A 13 15.05 -8.21 -33.49
CA THR A 13 14.50 -7.13 -34.30
C THR A 13 13.60 -6.27 -33.41
N LEU A 14 13.80 -4.96 -33.41
CA LEU A 14 12.93 -4.01 -32.69
C LEU A 14 11.50 -4.12 -33.24
N ARG A 15 10.57 -4.41 -32.37
CA ARG A 15 9.14 -4.52 -32.69
C ARG A 15 8.39 -3.23 -32.41
N SER A 16 8.56 -2.68 -31.20
CA SER A 16 7.92 -1.46 -30.76
C SER A 16 8.72 -0.79 -29.65
N SER A 17 8.49 0.50 -29.46
CA SER A 17 9.06 1.30 -28.37
C SER A 17 7.93 2.07 -27.68
N VAL A 18 8.00 2.20 -26.36
CA VAL A 18 7.01 2.94 -25.57
C VAL A 18 7.70 3.90 -24.61
N LEU A 19 7.07 5.04 -24.35
CA LEU A 19 7.52 5.99 -23.33
C LEU A 19 7.28 5.42 -21.94
N VAL A 20 8.26 5.64 -21.07
CA VAL A 20 8.18 5.39 -19.62
C VAL A 20 8.36 6.70 -18.87
N SER A 21 7.77 6.80 -17.70
CA SER A 21 7.73 8.01 -16.88
C SER A 21 9.09 8.40 -16.31
N MET A 22 9.99 7.40 -16.13
CA MET A 22 11.26 7.57 -15.43
C MET A 22 12.45 7.63 -16.39
N THR A 23 13.44 8.42 -16.00
CA THR A 23 14.78 8.42 -16.62
C THR A 23 15.58 7.21 -16.11
N MET A 24 16.65 6.85 -16.85
CA MET A 24 17.57 5.80 -16.39
C MET A 24 18.28 6.17 -15.08
N ALA A 25 18.51 7.44 -14.82
CA ALA A 25 19.14 7.92 -13.58
C ALA A 25 18.21 7.68 -12.37
N GLU A 26 16.93 7.97 -12.51
CA GLU A 26 15.92 7.72 -11.47
C GLU A 26 15.71 6.22 -11.20
N LEU A 27 15.69 5.40 -12.25
CA LEU A 27 15.59 3.95 -12.14
C LEU A 27 16.83 3.33 -11.48
N SER A 28 18.04 3.86 -11.72
CA SER A 28 19.27 3.30 -11.19
C SER A 28 19.48 3.53 -9.69
N GLN A 29 18.76 4.48 -9.09
CA GLN A 29 18.91 4.81 -7.67
C GLN A 29 18.01 3.96 -6.77
N GLN A 30 16.73 3.87 -7.10
CA GLN A 30 15.72 3.14 -6.32
C GLN A 30 14.65 2.55 -7.24
N GLY A 31 14.99 2.24 -8.48
CA GLY A 31 14.08 1.64 -9.43
C GLY A 31 13.91 0.15 -9.19
N LYS A 32 12.71 -0.35 -9.45
CA LYS A 32 12.39 -1.78 -9.43
C LYS A 32 11.61 -2.16 -10.68
N VAL A 33 11.96 -3.28 -11.28
CA VAL A 33 11.18 -3.91 -12.35
C VAL A 33 10.61 -5.20 -11.82
N THR A 34 9.29 -5.29 -11.79
CA THR A 34 8.56 -6.48 -11.37
C THR A 34 7.88 -7.09 -12.60
N VAL A 35 8.04 -8.39 -12.78
CA VAL A 35 7.25 -9.18 -13.74
C VAL A 35 6.02 -9.68 -13.02
N GLY A 36 4.85 -9.49 -13.60
CA GLY A 36 3.60 -9.90 -12.99
C GLY A 36 2.49 -10.15 -14.00
N THR A 37 1.28 -10.31 -13.50
CA THR A 37 0.10 -10.69 -14.29
C THR A 37 -0.99 -9.65 -14.11
N LEU A 38 -1.62 -9.24 -15.21
CA LEU A 38 -2.81 -8.38 -15.19
C LEU A 38 -4.05 -9.20 -14.82
N ARG A 39 -5.12 -8.52 -14.41
CA ARG A 39 -6.44 -9.13 -14.14
C ARG A 39 -7.01 -9.91 -15.33
N SER A 40 -6.62 -9.58 -16.56
CA SER A 40 -6.94 -10.32 -17.78
C SER A 40 -6.05 -11.53 -18.04
N SER A 41 -5.20 -11.91 -17.08
CA SER A 41 -4.20 -13.00 -17.17
C SER A 41 -3.07 -12.74 -18.18
N ASP A 42 -2.94 -11.52 -18.68
CA ASP A 42 -1.83 -11.15 -19.55
C ASP A 42 -0.57 -10.84 -18.73
N PRO A 43 0.63 -11.24 -19.18
CA PRO A 43 1.87 -10.86 -18.52
C PRO A 43 2.14 -9.36 -18.70
N ALA A 44 2.69 -8.73 -17.66
CA ALA A 44 3.05 -7.32 -17.67
C ALA A 44 4.38 -7.07 -16.96
N LEU A 45 5.00 -5.93 -17.28
CA LEU A 45 6.14 -5.38 -16.57
C LEU A 45 5.68 -4.14 -15.80
N PHE A 46 5.98 -4.11 -14.51
CA PHE A 46 5.74 -2.97 -13.65
C PHE A 46 7.10 -2.30 -13.39
N ILE A 47 7.26 -1.08 -13.90
CA ILE A 47 8.52 -0.34 -13.80
C ILE A 47 8.27 0.81 -12.80
N THR A 48 8.82 0.68 -11.61
CA THR A 48 8.72 1.70 -10.57
C THR A 48 10.05 2.44 -10.44
N GLY A 49 9.98 3.76 -10.42
CA GLY A 49 11.12 4.62 -10.12
C GLY A 49 10.73 5.67 -9.10
N VAL A 50 11.71 6.28 -8.44
CA VAL A 50 11.48 7.31 -7.44
C VAL A 50 11.81 8.69 -8.01
N ALA A 51 10.79 9.53 -8.11
CA ALA A 51 10.93 10.93 -8.50
C ALA A 51 11.03 11.83 -7.26
N ASP A 52 11.83 12.88 -7.35
CA ASP A 52 12.00 13.91 -6.28
C ASP A 52 12.36 13.30 -4.91
N GLY A 53 12.96 12.11 -4.89
CA GLY A 53 13.41 11.44 -3.66
C GLY A 53 12.31 10.95 -2.71
N ALA A 54 11.03 11.10 -3.08
CA ALA A 54 9.92 10.80 -2.18
C ALA A 54 8.70 10.13 -2.83
N ARG A 55 8.54 10.21 -4.14
CA ARG A 55 7.38 9.66 -4.86
C ARG A 55 7.79 8.50 -5.75
N ALA A 56 7.25 7.31 -5.49
CA ALA A 56 7.37 6.20 -6.39
C ALA A 56 6.31 6.33 -7.51
N ILE A 57 6.74 6.31 -8.76
CA ILE A 57 5.85 6.33 -9.94
C ILE A 57 5.98 4.98 -10.61
N THR A 58 4.87 4.37 -10.99
CA THR A 58 4.86 3.05 -11.61
C THR A 58 4.26 3.12 -13.01
N ASP A 59 5.02 2.67 -14.00
CA ASP A 59 4.54 2.37 -15.35
C ASP A 59 4.12 0.89 -15.42
N VAL A 60 3.04 0.61 -16.14
CA VAL A 60 2.54 -0.74 -16.39
C VAL A 60 2.61 -1.03 -17.87
N LEU A 61 3.54 -1.88 -18.28
CA LEU A 61 3.76 -2.22 -19.68
C LEU A 61 3.21 -3.59 -20.02
N ALA A 62 2.40 -3.68 -21.05
CA ALA A 62 1.87 -4.94 -21.56
C ALA A 62 1.85 -4.97 -23.10
N LEU A 63 1.78 -6.18 -23.68
CA LEU A 63 1.63 -6.34 -25.11
C LEU A 63 0.14 -6.23 -25.50
N ARG A 64 -0.17 -5.29 -26.40
CA ARG A 64 -1.49 -5.13 -26.99
C ARG A 64 -1.40 -5.26 -28.51
N GLY A 65 -2.06 -6.25 -29.08
CA GLY A 65 -1.97 -6.51 -30.50
C GLY A 65 -0.55 -6.78 -31.00
N GLY A 66 0.34 -7.25 -30.12
CA GLY A 66 1.75 -7.51 -30.42
C GLY A 66 2.66 -6.29 -30.32
N GLU A 67 2.18 -5.15 -29.83
CA GLU A 67 2.95 -3.94 -29.57
C GLU A 67 3.01 -3.64 -28.06
N LEU A 68 4.19 -3.23 -27.58
CA LEU A 68 4.35 -2.82 -26.19
C LEU A 68 3.61 -1.50 -25.95
N THR A 69 2.80 -1.47 -24.92
CA THR A 69 1.97 -0.31 -24.55
C THR A 69 2.14 -0.03 -23.05
N ASN A 70 2.27 1.25 -22.68
CA ASN A 70 2.18 1.70 -21.29
C ASN A 70 0.72 2.00 -20.96
N LEU A 71 0.12 1.16 -20.12
CA LEU A 71 -1.32 1.18 -19.81
C LEU A 71 -1.75 2.37 -18.95
N VAL A 72 -0.82 2.99 -18.23
CA VAL A 72 -1.11 4.00 -17.20
C VAL A 72 -0.47 5.37 -17.50
N LEU A 73 0.22 5.49 -18.64
CA LEU A 73 0.84 6.73 -19.07
C LEU A 73 -0.25 7.76 -19.45
N SER A 74 -0.21 8.92 -18.80
CA SER A 74 -1.10 10.02 -19.15
C SER A 74 -0.71 10.64 -20.49
N ALA A 75 -1.63 10.68 -21.43
CA ALA A 75 -1.44 11.36 -22.70
C ALA A 75 -1.28 12.90 -22.55
N ILE A 76 -1.69 13.45 -21.41
CA ILE A 76 -1.63 14.90 -21.15
C ILE A 76 -0.28 15.27 -20.53
N THR A 77 0.15 14.54 -19.51
CA THR A 77 1.34 14.86 -18.74
C THR A 77 2.60 14.12 -19.20
N GLY A 78 2.45 13.02 -19.94
CA GLY A 78 3.55 12.14 -20.31
C GLY A 78 4.14 11.36 -19.14
N VAL A 79 3.45 11.33 -17.99
CA VAL A 79 3.85 10.62 -16.78
C VAL A 79 2.72 9.70 -16.33
N SER A 80 3.06 8.56 -15.75
CA SER A 80 2.08 7.63 -15.19
C SER A 80 1.27 8.29 -14.07
N GLY A 81 -0.03 8.04 -14.05
CA GLY A 81 -0.92 8.49 -12.97
C GLY A 81 -0.79 7.70 -11.67
N GLU A 82 -0.12 6.54 -11.71
CA GLU A 82 0.03 5.68 -10.54
C GLU A 82 1.23 6.13 -9.70
N VAL A 83 0.94 6.82 -8.60
CA VAL A 83 1.93 7.43 -7.72
C VAL A 83 1.73 6.97 -6.29
N SER A 84 2.77 6.41 -5.68
CA SER A 84 2.86 6.19 -4.23
C SER A 84 3.82 7.20 -3.59
N ARG A 85 3.49 7.72 -2.42
CA ARG A 85 4.42 8.54 -1.62
C ARG A 85 5.36 7.70 -0.75
N PHE A 86 5.09 6.42 -0.62
CA PHE A 86 5.96 5.49 0.06
C PHE A 86 6.93 4.88 -0.97
N SER A 87 8.15 5.35 -0.98
CA SER A 87 9.19 4.88 -1.92
C SER A 87 9.57 3.41 -1.73
N SER A 88 9.16 2.80 -0.62
CA SER A 88 9.39 1.38 -0.28
C SER A 88 8.20 0.47 -0.58
N VAL A 89 7.11 0.99 -1.15
CA VAL A 89 5.92 0.18 -1.50
C VAL A 89 5.87 -0.01 -3.01
N TYR A 90 6.06 -1.25 -3.45
CA TYR A 90 6.16 -1.62 -4.86
C TYR A 90 4.97 -2.46 -5.32
N PRO A 91 4.74 -2.57 -6.65
CA PRO A 91 3.75 -3.50 -7.18
C PRO A 91 3.99 -4.93 -6.71
N MET A 92 2.93 -5.58 -6.25
CA MET A 92 2.95 -6.96 -5.78
C MET A 92 1.54 -7.56 -5.83
N ASP A 93 1.45 -8.88 -5.74
CA ASP A 93 0.20 -9.59 -5.47
C ASP A 93 -0.11 -9.46 -3.97
N ILE A 94 -0.90 -8.45 -3.60
CA ILE A 94 -1.15 -8.09 -2.19
C ILE A 94 -2.13 -9.03 -1.49
N ASN A 95 -2.99 -9.71 -2.25
CA ASN A 95 -4.05 -10.58 -1.73
C ASN A 95 -3.83 -12.07 -2.04
N GLY A 96 -2.78 -12.44 -2.80
CA GLY A 96 -2.44 -13.82 -3.13
C GLY A 96 -3.31 -14.43 -4.24
N ASP A 97 -3.93 -13.62 -5.09
CA ASP A 97 -4.80 -14.10 -6.18
C ASP A 97 -4.08 -14.33 -7.52
N GLY A 98 -2.78 -14.05 -7.58
CA GLY A 98 -1.94 -14.21 -8.75
C GLY A 98 -1.96 -12.99 -9.69
N VAL A 99 -2.71 -11.94 -9.38
CA VAL A 99 -2.69 -10.66 -10.08
C VAL A 99 -1.70 -9.71 -9.37
N THR A 100 -1.06 -8.84 -10.11
CA THR A 100 -0.16 -7.85 -9.54
C THR A 100 -0.85 -6.49 -9.44
N GLU A 101 -0.98 -5.97 -8.24
CA GLU A 101 -1.54 -4.66 -7.97
C GLU A 101 -0.46 -3.58 -7.88
N VAL A 102 -0.84 -2.38 -8.29
CA VAL A 102 -0.03 -1.16 -8.19
C VAL A 102 -0.50 -0.33 -6.99
N PRO A 103 0.40 0.03 -6.07
CA PRO A 103 0.05 0.87 -4.93
C PRO A 103 -0.15 2.33 -5.36
N ARG A 104 -1.26 2.93 -4.92
CA ARG A 104 -1.60 4.34 -5.12
C ARG A 104 -1.93 5.00 -3.79
N THR A 105 -1.22 6.05 -3.44
CA THR A 105 -1.48 6.77 -2.20
C THR A 105 -2.68 7.70 -2.33
N VAL A 106 -3.58 7.62 -1.36
CA VAL A 106 -4.79 8.45 -1.25
C VAL A 106 -4.84 9.04 0.15
N SER A 107 -5.16 10.33 0.26
CA SER A 107 -5.38 10.95 1.57
C SER A 107 -6.61 10.35 2.24
N LEU A 108 -6.50 9.98 3.50
CA LEU A 108 -7.65 9.70 4.36
C LEU A 108 -8.33 11.03 4.65
N GLN A 109 -9.63 11.11 4.32
CA GLN A 109 -10.42 12.32 4.57
C GLN A 109 -10.89 12.32 6.02
N GLY A 110 -10.91 13.51 6.62
CA GLY A 110 -11.38 13.74 7.99
C GLY A 110 -10.22 13.99 8.95
N GLY A 111 -10.41 14.90 9.83
CA GLY A 111 -9.47 15.34 10.84
C GLY A 111 -9.41 16.85 10.87
N ASP A 112 -9.44 17.40 12.08
CA ASP A 112 -9.20 18.81 12.33
C ASP A 112 -7.79 19.17 11.85
N ALA A 113 -7.54 20.48 11.66
CA ALA A 113 -6.25 21.03 11.24
C ALA A 113 -5.04 20.58 12.08
N ASP A 114 -5.29 20.05 13.28
CA ASP A 114 -4.29 19.53 14.23
C ASP A 114 -3.91 18.06 14.00
N HIS A 115 -4.62 17.33 13.12
CA HIS A 115 -4.28 15.94 12.81
C HIS A 115 -3.50 15.88 11.48
N ALA A 116 -2.30 15.34 11.53
CA ALA A 116 -1.47 15.12 10.35
C ALA A 116 -2.28 14.36 9.28
N VAL A 117 -2.20 14.83 8.03
CA VAL A 117 -2.88 14.18 6.89
C VAL A 117 -2.40 12.73 6.81
N SER A 118 -3.25 11.83 7.22
CA SER A 118 -2.99 10.40 7.11
C SER A 118 -3.28 9.91 5.70
N GLN A 119 -2.54 8.92 5.28
CA GLN A 119 -2.66 8.34 3.93
C GLN A 119 -2.94 6.86 4.01
N ARG A 120 -3.77 6.38 3.08
CA ARG A 120 -3.93 4.97 2.78
C ARG A 120 -3.27 4.64 1.45
N VAL A 121 -3.03 3.38 1.21
CA VAL A 121 -2.61 2.86 -0.09
C VAL A 121 -3.78 2.09 -0.68
N ASP A 122 -4.29 2.54 -1.82
CA ASP A 122 -5.22 1.78 -2.64
C ASP A 122 -4.42 0.89 -3.58
N TRP A 123 -4.74 -0.38 -3.64
CA TRP A 123 -4.12 -1.37 -4.51
C TRP A 123 -4.95 -1.56 -5.76
N ILE A 124 -4.37 -1.23 -6.90
CA ILE A 124 -5.06 -1.12 -8.18
C ILE A 124 -4.60 -2.24 -9.11
N SER A 125 -5.54 -3.07 -9.53
CA SER A 125 -5.32 -4.03 -10.61
C SER A 125 -5.69 -3.42 -11.97
N TYR A 126 -5.04 -3.87 -13.02
CA TYR A 126 -5.29 -3.47 -14.40
C TYR A 126 -5.66 -4.65 -15.26
N ASP A 127 -6.49 -4.45 -16.29
CA ASP A 127 -6.64 -5.37 -17.39
C ASP A 127 -5.83 -4.90 -18.63
N ALA A 128 -5.77 -5.74 -19.67
CA ALA A 128 -5.04 -5.42 -20.90
C ALA A 128 -5.58 -4.20 -21.67
N SER A 129 -6.78 -3.70 -21.33
CA SER A 129 -7.31 -2.45 -21.87
C SER A 129 -6.78 -1.22 -21.15
N GLY A 130 -6.13 -1.40 -19.97
CA GLY A 130 -5.74 -0.32 -19.07
C GLY A 130 -6.86 0.09 -18.10
N THR A 131 -7.94 -0.71 -18.01
CA THR A 131 -9.02 -0.42 -17.07
C THR A 131 -8.57 -0.76 -15.65
N ALA A 132 -8.57 0.25 -14.77
CA ALA A 132 -8.20 0.16 -13.37
C ALA A 132 -9.36 -0.32 -12.50
N SER A 133 -9.04 -1.11 -11.47
CA SER A 133 -9.98 -1.49 -10.42
C SER A 133 -9.27 -1.53 -9.07
N ARG A 134 -9.84 -0.88 -8.05
CA ARG A 134 -9.35 -1.01 -6.68
C ARG A 134 -9.71 -2.40 -6.15
N VAL A 135 -8.71 -3.14 -5.70
CA VAL A 135 -8.86 -4.48 -5.13
C VAL A 135 -9.07 -4.38 -3.63
N LEU A 136 -8.18 -3.69 -2.94
CA LEU A 136 -8.26 -3.43 -1.51
C LEU A 136 -7.54 -2.13 -1.16
N SER A 137 -7.63 -1.73 0.10
CA SER A 137 -6.87 -0.59 0.65
C SER A 137 -6.15 -1.02 1.92
N THR A 138 -4.98 -0.43 2.15
CA THR A 138 -4.17 -0.66 3.35
C THR A 138 -3.79 0.65 4.02
N TYR A 139 -3.60 0.61 5.33
CA TYR A 139 -2.92 1.65 6.08
C TYR A 139 -1.51 1.16 6.43
N HIS A 140 -0.49 1.98 6.17
CA HIS A 140 0.90 1.63 6.42
C HIS A 140 1.50 2.52 7.51
N ASP A 141 2.04 1.91 8.56
CA ASP A 141 2.96 2.55 9.48
C ASP A 141 4.39 2.06 9.18
N VAL A 142 5.01 2.71 8.19
CA VAL A 142 6.35 2.34 7.73
C VAL A 142 7.40 2.54 8.83
N ALA A 143 7.20 3.55 9.70
CA ALA A 143 8.13 3.84 10.80
C ALA A 143 8.17 2.72 11.84
N ASP A 144 7.03 2.10 12.12
CA ASP A 144 6.89 1.02 13.09
C ASP A 144 6.80 -0.36 12.41
N GLY A 145 6.98 -0.43 11.08
CA GLY A 145 7.20 -1.68 10.33
C GLY A 145 5.96 -2.58 10.19
N TRP A 146 4.76 -2.03 10.04
CA TRP A 146 3.53 -2.81 9.88
C TRP A 146 2.52 -2.15 8.93
N TYR A 147 1.58 -2.95 8.44
CA TYR A 147 0.40 -2.46 7.72
C TYR A 147 -0.86 -3.20 8.14
N LEU A 148 -2.00 -2.55 7.94
CA LEU A 148 -3.33 -3.12 8.15
C LEU A 148 -4.10 -3.07 6.83
N GLN A 149 -4.60 -4.21 6.36
CA GLN A 149 -5.62 -4.22 5.33
C GLN A 149 -6.90 -3.62 5.91
N LEU A 150 -7.38 -2.53 5.31
CA LEU A 150 -8.57 -1.85 5.79
C LEU A 150 -9.82 -2.68 5.48
N PRO A 151 -10.68 -2.96 6.46
CA PRO A 151 -11.94 -3.65 6.24
C PRO A 151 -12.82 -2.94 5.22
N GLU A 152 -13.72 -3.67 4.56
CA GLU A 152 -14.64 -3.11 3.60
C GLU A 152 -15.45 -1.96 4.21
N GLY A 153 -15.52 -0.85 3.50
CA GLY A 153 -16.21 0.37 3.95
C GLY A 153 -15.39 1.29 4.85
N TRP A 154 -14.24 0.86 5.36
CA TRP A 154 -13.35 1.72 6.17
C TRP A 154 -12.63 2.80 5.35
N PRO A 155 -12.13 2.52 4.11
CA PRO A 155 -11.31 3.47 3.37
C PRO A 155 -11.88 4.88 3.22
N GLU A 156 -13.18 5.01 3.16
CA GLU A 156 -13.88 6.30 2.99
C GLU A 156 -14.47 6.85 4.30
N ARG A 157 -14.27 6.17 5.45
CA ARG A 157 -14.98 6.47 6.71
C ARG A 157 -14.09 6.55 7.93
N VAL A 158 -12.82 6.23 7.78
CA VAL A 158 -11.87 6.27 8.89
C VAL A 158 -10.75 7.26 8.62
N TRP A 159 -10.26 7.85 9.67
CA TRP A 159 -8.98 8.55 9.71
C TRP A 159 -8.19 8.06 10.89
N VAL A 160 -6.93 8.44 10.99
CA VAL A 160 -6.05 7.96 12.03
C VAL A 160 -5.41 9.10 12.80
N GLY A 161 -5.23 8.89 14.09
CA GLY A 161 -4.41 9.72 14.96
C GLY A 161 -3.24 8.93 15.50
N ARG A 162 -2.08 9.57 15.63
CA ARG A 162 -0.87 8.97 16.20
C ARG A 162 -0.67 9.49 17.62
N SER A 163 -0.32 8.60 18.53
CA SER A 163 0.14 8.93 19.89
C SER A 163 1.47 8.24 20.15
N ALA A 164 2.37 8.91 20.85
CA ALA A 164 3.68 8.36 21.17
C ALA A 164 4.03 8.63 22.64
N SER A 165 4.55 7.61 23.29
CA SER A 165 5.23 7.68 24.58
C SER A 165 6.52 6.85 24.50
N PRO A 166 7.42 6.87 25.49
CA PRO A 166 8.72 6.21 25.39
C PRO A 166 8.67 4.73 24.97
N ASP A 167 7.68 3.99 25.46
CA ASP A 167 7.56 2.53 25.24
C ASP A 167 6.32 2.12 24.45
N GLU A 168 5.45 3.06 24.06
CA GLU A 168 4.20 2.80 23.33
C GLU A 168 4.02 3.80 22.19
N ILE A 169 3.91 3.32 20.97
CA ILE A 169 3.53 4.10 19.79
C ILE A 169 2.20 3.56 19.30
N GLY A 170 1.14 4.38 19.33
CA GLY A 170 -0.21 3.97 19.00
C GLY A 170 -0.78 4.71 17.80
N ILE A 171 -1.38 3.95 16.90
CA ILE A 171 -2.24 4.44 15.82
C ILE A 171 -3.68 4.12 16.20
N THR A 172 -4.51 5.16 16.28
CA THR A 172 -5.93 5.01 16.56
C THR A 172 -6.75 5.36 15.33
N PHE A 173 -7.61 4.44 14.94
CA PHE A 173 -8.59 4.63 13.86
C PHE A 173 -9.87 5.21 14.48
N TYR A 174 -10.40 6.24 13.83
CA TYR A 174 -11.61 6.95 14.26
C TYR A 174 -12.64 6.91 13.13
N THR A 175 -13.90 7.02 13.47
CA THR A 175 -15.01 7.22 12.52
C THR A 175 -15.86 8.41 12.96
N ASP A 176 -16.72 8.91 12.06
CA ASP A 176 -17.70 9.94 12.40
C ASP A 176 -18.77 9.39 13.34
N SER A 177 -19.09 10.18 14.34
CA SER A 177 -20.28 9.94 15.12
C SER A 177 -21.50 10.51 14.37
N SER A 178 -22.51 9.66 14.15
CA SER A 178 -23.77 10.09 13.51
C SER A 178 -24.59 11.07 14.33
N ARG A 179 -24.14 11.46 15.53
CA ARG A 179 -24.93 12.22 16.51
C ARG A 179 -24.30 13.51 17.01
N GLU A 180 -23.00 13.69 16.87
CA GLU A 180 -22.26 14.88 17.29
C GLU A 180 -21.03 15.05 16.39
N GLU A 181 -20.51 16.26 16.29
CA GLU A 181 -19.26 16.56 15.57
C GLU A 181 -18.01 15.96 16.26
N SER A 182 -18.14 14.77 16.84
CA SER A 182 -17.11 14.11 17.64
C SER A 182 -16.66 12.84 16.95
N TYR A 183 -15.38 12.70 16.85
CA TYR A 183 -14.71 11.52 16.32
C TYR A 183 -14.73 10.39 17.36
N VAL A 184 -15.15 9.20 16.93
CA VAL A 184 -15.27 8.05 17.83
C VAL A 184 -14.19 7.04 17.51
N PRO A 185 -13.32 6.67 18.46
CA PRO A 185 -12.27 5.70 18.24
C PRO A 185 -12.84 4.28 18.13
N VAL A 186 -12.43 3.55 17.07
CA VAL A 186 -12.93 2.19 16.76
C VAL A 186 -11.89 1.11 16.99
N LEU A 187 -10.63 1.37 16.62
CA LEU A 187 -9.51 0.44 16.76
C LEU A 187 -8.25 1.21 17.13
N ARG A 188 -7.45 0.66 18.04
CA ARG A 188 -6.07 1.11 18.26
C ARG A 188 -5.11 -0.04 18.01
N ILE A 189 -4.04 0.23 17.27
CA ILE A 189 -2.88 -0.65 17.13
C ILE A 189 -1.70 0.03 17.80
N THR A 190 -1.03 -0.69 18.70
CA THR A 190 0.11 -0.15 19.46
C THR A 190 1.32 -1.03 19.29
N ALA A 191 2.45 -0.42 18.92
CA ALA A 191 3.77 -1.00 19.00
C ALA A 191 4.35 -0.77 20.39
N LEU A 192 4.66 -1.83 21.09
CA LEU A 192 5.19 -1.86 22.45
C LEU A 192 6.68 -2.22 22.42
N SER A 193 7.51 -1.38 23.03
CA SER A 193 8.96 -1.59 23.16
C SER A 193 9.38 -1.58 24.64
N GLY A 194 10.67 -1.59 24.91
CA GLY A 194 11.21 -1.52 26.27
C GLY A 194 11.03 -2.78 27.12
N SER A 195 11.43 -2.71 28.39
CA SER A 195 11.41 -3.85 29.32
C SER A 195 10.02 -4.27 29.76
N GLU A 196 9.06 -3.35 29.74
CA GLU A 196 7.69 -3.57 30.22
C GLU A 196 6.72 -4.07 29.14
N ARG A 197 7.18 -4.24 27.90
CA ARG A 197 6.32 -4.58 26.76
C ARG A 197 5.46 -5.82 26.96
N GLU A 198 5.99 -6.87 27.61
CA GLU A 198 5.23 -8.10 27.89
C GLU A 198 4.05 -7.82 28.85
N ARG A 199 4.29 -7.06 29.92
CA ARG A 199 3.26 -6.66 30.88
C ARG A 199 2.21 -5.76 30.25
N LEU A 200 2.64 -4.85 29.37
CA LEU A 200 1.76 -3.93 28.65
C LEU A 200 0.89 -4.66 27.62
N ALA A 201 1.43 -5.71 26.97
CA ALA A 201 0.73 -6.47 25.95
C ALA A 201 -0.48 -7.27 26.48
N VAL A 202 -0.42 -7.70 27.75
CA VAL A 202 -1.49 -8.51 28.36
C VAL A 202 -2.50 -7.68 29.18
N ARG A 203 -2.50 -6.35 29.05
CA ARG A 203 -3.51 -5.51 29.68
C ARG A 203 -4.90 -5.86 29.14
N THR A 204 -5.91 -5.74 30.03
CA THR A 204 -7.31 -5.99 29.66
C THR A 204 -7.73 -5.21 28.41
N GLY A 205 -8.38 -5.90 27.47
CA GLY A 205 -8.86 -5.32 26.23
C GLY A 205 -7.83 -5.34 25.09
N ARG A 206 -6.56 -5.71 25.35
CA ARG A 206 -5.52 -5.86 24.33
C ARG A 206 -5.42 -7.30 23.85
N PHE A 207 -5.15 -7.46 22.55
CA PHE A 207 -4.86 -8.75 21.93
C PHE A 207 -3.61 -8.64 21.05
N ILE A 208 -2.77 -9.67 21.07
CA ILE A 208 -1.51 -9.66 20.32
C ILE A 208 -1.79 -9.85 18.83
N LEU A 209 -1.17 -8.99 18.00
CA LEU A 209 -1.19 -9.03 16.53
C LEU A 209 0.08 -9.67 15.96
N GLY A 210 1.24 -9.37 16.55
CA GLY A 210 2.52 -9.87 16.09
C GLY A 210 3.68 -9.51 17.01
N ARG A 211 4.86 -10.04 16.68
CA ARG A 211 6.13 -9.79 17.38
C ARG A 211 7.25 -9.69 16.35
N ASN A 212 8.11 -8.68 16.48
CA ASN A 212 9.29 -8.52 15.64
C ASN A 212 10.36 -7.71 16.38
N ASP A 213 11.61 -8.20 16.37
CA ASP A 213 12.82 -7.51 16.87
C ASP A 213 12.65 -6.79 18.22
N GLY A 214 12.01 -7.46 19.19
CA GLY A 214 11.82 -6.91 20.53
C GLY A 214 10.62 -5.97 20.66
N VAL A 215 9.82 -5.81 19.62
CA VAL A 215 8.54 -5.08 19.61
C VAL A 215 7.39 -6.06 19.65
N ILE A 216 6.35 -5.74 20.41
CA ILE A 216 5.07 -6.46 20.44
C ILE A 216 3.99 -5.53 19.89
N TYR A 217 3.28 -5.99 18.88
CA TYR A 217 2.14 -5.28 18.33
C TYR A 217 0.87 -5.80 18.93
N VAL A 218 0.02 -4.90 19.43
CA VAL A 218 -1.25 -5.24 20.05
C VAL A 218 -2.39 -4.43 19.45
N GLY A 219 -3.54 -5.07 19.29
CA GLY A 219 -4.80 -4.43 18.95
C GLY A 219 -5.67 -4.19 20.18
N GLU A 220 -6.54 -3.20 20.11
CA GLU A 220 -7.56 -2.90 21.10
C GLU A 220 -8.81 -2.39 20.38
N LEU A 221 -9.94 -3.12 20.49
CA LEU A 221 -11.23 -2.67 19.98
C LEU A 221 -11.82 -1.64 20.93
N LEU A 222 -12.14 -0.46 20.40
CA LEU A 222 -12.59 0.67 21.20
C LEU A 222 -14.11 0.85 21.11
N LYS A 223 -14.65 1.73 21.94
CA LYS A 223 -16.10 1.90 22.12
C LYS A 223 -16.84 2.11 20.80
N GLY A 224 -16.26 2.84 19.85
CA GLY A 224 -16.88 3.11 18.55
C GLY A 224 -17.07 1.88 17.67
N ASN A 225 -16.37 0.78 17.97
CA ASN A 225 -16.51 -0.47 17.22
C ASN A 225 -17.80 -1.24 17.61
N GLN A 226 -18.40 -1.01 18.77
CA GLN A 226 -19.46 -1.87 19.31
C GLN A 226 -20.76 -1.81 18.50
N ASP A 227 -21.21 -0.60 18.14
CA ASP A 227 -22.49 -0.36 17.47
C ASP A 227 -22.33 0.18 16.03
N TRP A 228 -21.13 0.06 15.47
CA TRP A 228 -20.86 0.56 14.13
C TRP A 228 -21.15 -0.52 13.07
N LYS A 229 -21.81 -0.11 11.98
CA LYS A 229 -22.16 -1.02 10.87
C LYS A 229 -20.92 -1.74 10.28
N TYR A 230 -19.76 -1.12 10.36
CA TYR A 230 -18.49 -1.62 9.82
C TYR A 230 -17.57 -2.08 10.97
N SER A 231 -18.15 -2.48 12.11
CA SER A 231 -17.40 -3.07 13.23
C SER A 231 -16.63 -4.30 12.79
N VAL A 232 -15.52 -4.53 13.48
CA VAL A 232 -14.63 -5.69 13.24
C VAL A 232 -14.45 -6.48 14.54
N THR A 233 -14.11 -7.75 14.37
CA THR A 233 -13.72 -8.65 15.46
C THR A 233 -12.20 -8.65 15.64
N GLU A 234 -11.73 -9.18 16.77
CA GLU A 234 -10.30 -9.36 17.01
C GLU A 234 -9.66 -10.28 15.96
N ASP A 235 -10.37 -11.34 15.54
CA ASP A 235 -9.85 -12.30 14.55
C ASP A 235 -9.73 -11.67 13.15
N GLU A 236 -10.68 -10.82 12.76
CA GLU A 236 -10.57 -10.05 11.52
C GLU A 236 -9.41 -9.07 11.54
N VAL A 237 -9.17 -8.39 12.68
CA VAL A 237 -8.01 -7.50 12.82
C VAL A 237 -6.70 -8.29 12.75
N ARG A 238 -6.62 -9.47 13.40
CA ARG A 238 -5.44 -10.34 13.30
C ARG A 238 -5.19 -10.81 11.88
N ALA A 239 -6.22 -11.20 11.16
CA ALA A 239 -6.12 -11.64 9.77
C ALA A 239 -5.69 -10.51 8.81
N SER A 240 -6.04 -9.27 9.15
CA SER A 240 -5.76 -8.07 8.34
C SER A 240 -4.43 -7.40 8.66
N PHE A 241 -3.80 -7.75 9.79
CA PHE A 241 -2.52 -7.18 10.22
C PHE A 241 -1.35 -7.95 9.64
N SER A 242 -0.34 -7.22 9.14
CA SER A 242 0.91 -7.81 8.65
C SER A 242 2.11 -6.93 9.01
N LEU A 243 3.24 -7.58 9.22
CA LEU A 243 4.52 -6.89 9.36
C LEU A 243 5.07 -6.57 7.96
N ILE A 244 5.69 -5.41 7.84
CA ILE A 244 6.42 -5.04 6.63
C ILE A 244 7.70 -5.85 6.61
N GLY A 245 7.81 -6.79 5.67
CA GLY A 245 8.99 -7.62 5.49
C GLY A 245 10.08 -6.91 4.70
N THR A 246 11.25 -7.55 4.61
CA THR A 246 12.39 -7.03 3.85
C THR A 246 12.13 -6.95 2.35
N GLU A 247 11.20 -7.73 1.83
CA GLU A 247 10.73 -7.69 0.44
C GLU A 247 10.14 -6.34 0.04
N TRP A 248 9.72 -5.51 1.02
CA TRP A 248 9.20 -4.17 0.77
C TRP A 248 10.29 -3.10 0.72
N SER A 249 11.42 -3.34 1.39
CA SER A 249 12.51 -2.38 1.53
C SER A 249 13.65 -2.62 0.54
N ALA A 250 13.77 -3.84 0.02
CA ALA A 250 14.89 -4.21 -0.81
C ALA A 250 14.45 -4.48 -2.23
N GLY A 251 14.93 -3.68 -3.16
CA GLY A 251 15.10 -4.10 -4.52
C GLY A 251 16.17 -5.20 -4.67
N ASP A 252 16.44 -5.95 -3.60
CA ASP A 252 17.45 -6.99 -3.55
C ASP A 252 16.79 -8.37 -3.68
N ASN A 253 16.67 -8.81 -4.94
CA ASN A 253 16.82 -10.19 -5.39
C ASN A 253 17.35 -10.19 -6.81
#